data_bcaa4ed98680330ed2bb6219ef7a779b
#
_entry.id   bcaa4ed98680330ed2bb6219ef7a779b
#
_cell.length_a   1.000
_cell.length_b   1.000
_cell.length_c   1.000
_cell.angle_alpha   90.00
_cell.angle_beta   90.00
_cell.angle_gamma   90.00
#
_symmetry.space_group_name_H-M   'P 1'
#
loop_
_entity.id
_entity.type
_entity.pdbx_description
1 polymer ?
#
loop_
_entity_poly.entity_id
_entity_poly.type
_entity_poly.pdbx_seq_one_letter_code
_entity_poly.pdbx_strand_id
1 'polypeptide(L)'
;MSLRNWFSQLDKEHQSSIDYKKYKPIWADIRTSNYCNLQCNMCSQADSSQIQSFVKKNTHMSKYFRQVAAGNNLDINIDIDFSNLKFLKLAGGEPTIDPYCIAFLDKFIKKYDASKVELIITTNATRIKNFFDKYKSKFKSLTVILSIDAVDEVYNLIRFPANWNTVKHNVDQLCTMKEININLNFVIQPYNILVADQWLHFISKFVKDRPKTKIDFLNCINPKHFSIDAMPDSAKQFVTDMLKTSEKNFPNIRKKISELQTIVTNSSYKQDYHAILVDHLHDISKIRNIDYIKTIPEFKYLL
;
A
#
# COMPACT_ATOMS: atom_id res chain seq x y z
N MET A 1 -0.01 8.81 14.58
CA MET A 1 -0.70 7.75 15.35
C MET A 1 -2.03 7.50 14.66
N SER A 2 -2.36 6.28 14.24
CA SER A 2 -3.66 6.01 13.62
C SER A 2 -4.74 6.03 14.73
N LEU A 3 -5.95 6.48 14.40
CA LEU A 3 -7.10 6.41 15.32
C LEU A 3 -7.30 4.99 15.89
N ARG A 4 -6.96 3.96 15.12
CA ARG A 4 -7.00 2.56 15.55
C ARG A 4 -6.07 2.28 16.72
N ASN A 5 -4.84 2.85 16.72
CA ASN A 5 -3.90 2.68 17.83
C ASN A 5 -4.33 3.50 19.06
N TRP A 6 -4.98 4.64 18.85
CA TRP A 6 -5.53 5.44 19.94
C TRP A 6 -6.71 4.74 20.62
N PHE A 7 -7.66 4.21 19.84
CA PHE A 7 -8.81 3.44 20.37
C PHE A 7 -8.40 2.13 21.06
N SER A 8 -7.34 1.45 20.60
CA SER A 8 -6.87 0.23 21.27
C SER A 8 -6.16 0.48 22.61
N GLN A 9 -5.79 1.74 22.89
CA GLN A 9 -5.17 2.15 24.15
C GLN A 9 -6.18 2.68 25.18
N LEU A 10 -7.41 3.00 24.77
CA LEU A 10 -8.50 3.31 25.70
C LEU A 10 -8.89 2.02 26.42
N ASP A 11 -8.95 2.07 27.74
CA ASP A 11 -9.47 0.94 28.49
C ASP A 11 -10.95 0.69 28.15
N LYS A 12 -11.43 -0.54 28.41
CA LYS A 12 -12.78 -0.95 28.02
C LYS A 12 -13.89 -0.10 28.66
N GLU A 13 -13.65 0.48 29.83
CA GLU A 13 -14.62 1.37 30.51
C GLU A 13 -14.76 2.70 29.75
N HIS A 14 -13.66 3.30 29.29
CA HIS A 14 -13.71 4.50 28.47
C HIS A 14 -14.37 4.25 27.11
N GLN A 15 -14.14 3.09 26.50
CA GLN A 15 -14.79 2.73 25.24
C GLN A 15 -16.31 2.57 25.38
N SER A 16 -16.81 2.06 26.49
CA SER A 16 -18.25 1.89 26.76
C SER A 16 -18.98 3.21 27.06
N SER A 17 -18.27 4.27 27.46
CA SER A 17 -18.85 5.57 27.78
C SER A 17 -19.01 6.52 26.59
N ILE A 18 -18.45 6.19 25.42
CA ILE A 18 -18.54 7.03 24.22
C ILE A 18 -19.91 6.84 23.55
N ASP A 19 -20.74 7.88 23.60
CA ASP A 19 -21.98 7.93 22.85
C ASP A 19 -21.68 8.24 21.37
N TYR A 20 -21.45 7.20 20.58
CA TYR A 20 -21.13 7.32 19.14
C TYR A 20 -22.22 8.04 18.33
N LYS A 21 -23.47 8.08 18.80
CA LYS A 21 -24.58 8.77 18.14
C LYS A 21 -24.44 10.29 18.21
N LYS A 22 -23.74 10.80 19.24
CA LYS A 22 -23.44 12.23 19.38
C LYS A 22 -22.13 12.64 18.72
N TYR A 23 -21.30 11.69 18.31
CA TYR A 23 -20.00 11.96 17.71
C TYR A 23 -20.15 12.35 16.24
N LYS A 24 -19.68 13.56 15.89
CA LYS A 24 -19.65 14.07 14.51
C LYS A 24 -18.20 14.24 14.07
N PRO A 25 -17.61 13.21 13.43
CA PRO A 25 -16.21 13.24 13.03
C PRO A 25 -15.95 14.31 11.98
N ILE A 26 -14.76 14.93 12.05
CA ILE A 26 -14.22 15.79 10.98
C ILE A 26 -13.31 15.01 10.01
N TRP A 27 -12.83 13.85 10.46
CA TRP A 27 -12.01 12.91 9.69
C TRP A 27 -12.50 11.47 9.90
N ALA A 28 -12.64 10.73 8.80
CA ALA A 28 -12.94 9.30 8.85
C ALA A 28 -11.98 8.52 7.93
N ASP A 29 -11.36 7.44 8.45
CA ASP A 29 -10.62 6.43 7.68
C ASP A 29 -11.44 5.14 7.74
N ILE A 30 -12.06 4.76 6.63
CA ILE A 30 -13.02 3.66 6.55
C ILE A 30 -12.46 2.55 5.67
N ARG A 31 -12.58 1.33 6.16
CA ARG A 31 -12.27 0.09 5.44
C ARG A 31 -13.54 -0.74 5.35
N THR A 32 -14.13 -0.78 4.18
CA THR A 32 -15.45 -1.38 3.95
C THR A 32 -15.41 -2.91 3.96
N SER A 33 -14.33 -3.48 3.42
CA SER A 33 -14.13 -4.93 3.42
C SER A 33 -12.66 -5.28 3.10
N ASN A 34 -12.35 -6.58 3.04
CA ASN A 34 -11.07 -7.08 2.52
C ASN A 34 -11.16 -7.46 1.03
N TYR A 35 -12.23 -7.09 0.32
CA TYR A 35 -12.38 -7.41 -1.09
C TYR A 35 -11.27 -6.78 -1.92
N CYS A 36 -10.39 -7.62 -2.47
CA CYS A 36 -9.19 -7.23 -3.21
C CYS A 36 -8.91 -8.23 -4.32
N ASN A 37 -8.33 -7.77 -5.40
CA ASN A 37 -7.92 -8.60 -6.54
C ASN A 37 -6.43 -8.97 -6.51
N LEU A 38 -5.67 -8.59 -5.47
CA LEU A 38 -4.23 -8.84 -5.36
C LEU A 38 -3.84 -9.65 -4.12
N GLN A 39 -2.66 -10.29 -4.21
CA GLN A 39 -1.98 -11.06 -3.16
C GLN A 39 -0.64 -10.41 -2.82
N CYS A 40 -0.66 -9.13 -2.42
CA CYS A 40 0.57 -8.39 -2.13
C CYS A 40 1.33 -9.03 -0.97
N ASN A 41 2.66 -9.15 -1.09
CA ASN A 41 3.50 -9.86 -0.13
C ASN A 41 3.37 -9.31 1.31
N MET A 42 3.25 -7.97 1.46
CA MET A 42 3.15 -7.31 2.77
C MET A 42 1.74 -7.29 3.37
N CYS A 43 0.72 -7.76 2.63
CA CYS A 43 -0.66 -7.76 3.10
C CYS A 43 -0.96 -8.93 4.04
N SER A 44 -2.16 -8.92 4.61
CA SER A 44 -2.69 -9.98 5.47
C SER A 44 -3.95 -10.60 4.88
N GLN A 45 -4.37 -11.75 5.42
CA GLN A 45 -5.65 -12.35 5.10
C GLN A 45 -6.85 -11.44 5.48
N ALA A 46 -6.67 -10.57 6.48
CA ALA A 46 -7.70 -9.60 6.86
C ALA A 46 -7.79 -8.41 5.89
N ASP A 47 -6.74 -8.14 5.12
CA ASP A 47 -6.67 -7.00 4.19
C ASP A 47 -6.90 -7.43 2.72
N SER A 48 -6.90 -8.75 2.40
CA SER A 48 -7.12 -9.23 1.04
C SER A 48 -7.85 -10.57 0.99
N SER A 49 -9.01 -10.56 0.34
CA SER A 49 -9.79 -11.78 0.05
C SER A 49 -9.03 -12.75 -0.87
N GLN A 50 -8.14 -12.24 -1.73
CA GLN A 50 -7.29 -13.09 -2.59
C GLN A 50 -6.21 -13.81 -1.78
N ILE A 51 -5.58 -13.15 -0.80
CA ILE A 51 -4.64 -13.81 0.12
C ILE A 51 -5.38 -14.86 0.94
N GLN A 52 -6.57 -14.54 1.46
CA GLN A 52 -7.40 -15.49 2.21
C GLN A 52 -7.69 -16.76 1.38
N SER A 53 -8.09 -16.57 0.12
CA SER A 53 -8.36 -17.68 -0.81
C SER A 53 -7.09 -18.46 -1.18
N PHE A 54 -5.97 -17.77 -1.37
CA PHE A 54 -4.68 -18.37 -1.70
C PHE A 54 -4.15 -19.24 -0.54
N VAL A 55 -4.15 -18.71 0.68
CA VAL A 55 -3.70 -19.43 1.88
C VAL A 55 -4.59 -20.63 2.18
N LYS A 56 -5.92 -20.52 1.95
CA LYS A 56 -6.84 -21.66 2.10
C LYS A 56 -6.46 -22.82 1.20
N LYS A 57 -5.96 -22.55 -0.01
CA LYS A 57 -5.52 -23.57 -0.98
C LYS A 57 -4.08 -24.04 -0.73
N ASN A 58 -3.24 -23.20 -0.15
CA ASN A 58 -1.81 -23.41 0.08
C ASN A 58 -1.48 -23.12 1.54
N THR A 59 -1.94 -23.98 2.45
CA THR A 59 -1.89 -23.72 3.91
C THR A 59 -0.49 -23.47 4.45
N HIS A 60 0.54 -24.11 3.87
CA HIS A 60 1.95 -23.89 4.24
C HIS A 60 2.42 -22.46 3.96
N MET A 61 1.77 -21.73 3.03
CA MET A 61 2.09 -20.34 2.71
C MET A 61 1.60 -19.35 3.77
N SER A 62 0.75 -19.78 4.71
CA SER A 62 0.20 -18.89 5.76
C SER A 62 1.31 -18.23 6.60
N LYS A 63 2.42 -18.93 6.81
CA LYS A 63 3.59 -18.44 7.59
C LYS A 63 4.22 -17.16 7.02
N TYR A 64 4.03 -16.90 5.72
CA TYR A 64 4.63 -15.76 5.03
C TYR A 64 3.77 -14.49 5.07
N PHE A 65 2.48 -14.62 5.36
CA PHE A 65 1.59 -13.47 5.42
C PHE A 65 1.43 -12.96 6.85
N ARG A 66 1.22 -11.65 6.96
CA ARG A 66 0.98 -11.02 8.26
C ARG A 66 -0.21 -11.69 8.95
N GLN A 67 0.03 -12.25 10.13
CA GLN A 67 -1.04 -12.80 10.96
C GLN A 67 -1.74 -11.63 11.67
N VAL A 68 -3.03 -11.52 11.42
CA VAL A 68 -3.91 -10.56 12.13
C VAL A 68 -5.04 -11.40 12.72
N ALA A 69 -5.33 -11.18 13.98
CA ALA A 69 -6.52 -11.76 14.59
C ALA A 69 -7.73 -11.45 13.69
N ALA A 70 -8.52 -12.45 13.38
CA ALA A 70 -9.74 -12.27 12.58
C ALA A 70 -10.58 -11.19 13.27
N GLY A 71 -10.50 -9.98 12.76
CA GLY A 71 -11.39 -8.91 13.17
C GLY A 71 -12.79 -9.30 12.69
N ASN A 72 -13.77 -9.25 13.57
CA ASN A 72 -15.14 -9.33 13.16
C ASN A 72 -15.34 -8.31 12.02
N ASN A 73 -15.95 -8.73 10.92
CA ASN A 73 -16.41 -7.78 9.90
C ASN A 73 -17.23 -6.73 10.64
N LEU A 74 -16.73 -5.51 10.65
CA LEU A 74 -17.50 -4.42 11.24
C LEU A 74 -18.78 -4.34 10.41
N ASP A 75 -19.89 -4.70 11.05
CA ASP A 75 -21.20 -4.43 10.49
C ASP A 75 -21.26 -2.90 10.28
N ILE A 76 -21.32 -2.46 9.01
CA ILE A 76 -21.25 -1.03 8.64
C ILE A 76 -22.56 -0.30 9.00
N ASN A 77 -23.40 -0.88 9.81
CA ASN A 77 -24.54 -0.23 10.49
C ASN A 77 -24.11 0.67 11.66
N ILE A 78 -22.88 1.20 11.62
CA ILE A 78 -22.48 2.23 12.59
C ILE A 78 -23.25 3.49 12.24
N ASP A 79 -24.19 3.85 13.11
CA ASP A 79 -25.01 5.06 13.01
C ASP A 79 -24.17 6.32 13.39
N ILE A 80 -23.13 6.58 12.57
CA ILE A 80 -22.29 7.77 12.72
C ILE A 80 -22.88 8.90 11.88
N ASP A 81 -23.02 10.07 12.53
CA ASP A 81 -23.40 11.30 11.84
C ASP A 81 -22.18 11.97 11.18
N PHE A 82 -22.06 11.85 9.86
CA PHE A 82 -21.01 12.46 9.07
C PHE A 82 -21.29 13.92 8.66
N SER A 83 -22.25 14.60 9.26
CA SER A 83 -22.62 15.98 8.90
C SER A 83 -21.48 17.02 9.00
N ASN A 84 -20.48 16.77 9.87
CA ASN A 84 -19.31 17.64 10.08
C ASN A 84 -18.05 17.16 9.32
N LEU A 85 -18.16 16.08 8.53
CA LEU A 85 -17.00 15.48 7.90
C LEU A 85 -16.32 16.45 6.93
N LYS A 86 -15.00 16.55 7.02
CA LYS A 86 -14.14 17.34 6.09
C LYS A 86 -13.25 16.42 5.24
N PHE A 87 -12.86 15.28 5.80
CA PHE A 87 -11.96 14.33 5.15
C PHE A 87 -12.52 12.92 5.26
N LEU A 88 -12.72 12.27 4.13
CA LEU A 88 -13.12 10.88 4.02
C LEU A 88 -12.01 10.10 3.34
N LYS A 89 -11.31 9.23 4.08
CA LYS A 89 -10.33 8.32 3.52
C LYS A 89 -10.93 6.92 3.42
N LEU A 90 -10.80 6.32 2.24
CA LEU A 90 -11.19 4.95 1.98
C LEU A 90 -9.94 4.13 1.64
N ALA A 91 -9.81 3.03 2.35
CA ALA A 91 -8.76 2.03 2.21
C ALA A 91 -9.37 0.65 2.47
N GLY A 92 -8.56 -0.39 2.63
CA GLY A 92 -9.03 -1.75 2.92
C GLY A 92 -8.48 -2.72 1.89
N GLY A 93 -9.32 -3.56 1.29
CA GLY A 93 -8.94 -4.39 0.15
C GLY A 93 -8.56 -3.52 -1.05
N GLU A 94 -9.44 -3.41 -2.04
CA GLU A 94 -9.28 -2.45 -3.15
C GLU A 94 -10.56 -1.64 -3.31
N PRO A 95 -10.59 -0.39 -2.84
CA PRO A 95 -11.81 0.44 -2.83
C PRO A 95 -12.45 0.64 -4.20
N THR A 96 -11.66 0.67 -5.28
CA THR A 96 -12.16 0.96 -6.63
C THR A 96 -13.00 -0.16 -7.23
N ILE A 97 -12.92 -1.36 -6.65
CA ILE A 97 -13.70 -2.53 -7.09
C ILE A 97 -14.54 -3.15 -5.96
N ASP A 98 -14.38 -2.66 -4.73
CA ASP A 98 -15.13 -3.17 -3.58
C ASP A 98 -16.61 -2.72 -3.65
N PRO A 99 -17.57 -3.65 -3.81
CA PRO A 99 -18.99 -3.30 -3.91
C PRO A 99 -19.51 -2.62 -2.64
N TYR A 100 -18.96 -2.95 -1.48
CA TYR A 100 -19.34 -2.32 -0.21
C TYR A 100 -18.84 -0.86 -0.13
N CYS A 101 -17.63 -0.59 -0.64
CA CYS A 101 -17.09 0.75 -0.74
C CYS A 101 -17.93 1.61 -1.69
N ILE A 102 -18.27 1.08 -2.87
CA ILE A 102 -19.11 1.75 -3.86
C ILE A 102 -20.48 2.06 -3.28
N ALA A 103 -21.13 1.06 -2.64
CA ALA A 103 -22.43 1.25 -2.00
C ALA A 103 -22.40 2.27 -0.86
N PHE A 104 -21.30 2.29 -0.07
CA PHE A 104 -21.09 3.29 0.97
C PHE A 104 -21.00 4.70 0.37
N LEU A 105 -20.18 4.90 -0.66
CA LEU A 105 -20.05 6.22 -1.33
C LEU A 105 -21.39 6.67 -1.94
N ASP A 106 -22.13 5.76 -2.58
CA ASP A 106 -23.43 6.08 -3.15
C ASP A 106 -24.48 6.52 -2.10
N LYS A 107 -24.45 5.88 -0.93
CA LYS A 107 -25.28 6.28 0.22
C LYS A 107 -24.80 7.61 0.80
N PHE A 108 -23.47 7.78 0.92
CA PHE A 108 -22.87 8.98 1.48
C PHE A 108 -23.26 10.25 0.69
N ILE A 109 -23.09 10.24 -0.65
CA ILE A 109 -23.42 11.39 -1.50
C ILE A 109 -24.92 11.70 -1.59
N LYS A 110 -25.79 10.72 -1.24
CA LYS A 110 -27.23 10.96 -1.12
C LYS A 110 -27.64 11.58 0.21
N LYS A 111 -26.91 11.26 1.28
CA LYS A 111 -27.27 11.67 2.65
C LYS A 111 -26.56 12.95 3.09
N TYR A 112 -25.35 13.21 2.58
CA TYR A 112 -24.49 14.30 3.02
C TYR A 112 -24.03 15.18 1.86
N ASP A 113 -23.67 16.42 2.16
CA ASP A 113 -23.11 17.36 1.17
C ASP A 113 -21.63 17.01 0.89
N ALA A 114 -21.40 16.07 -0.02
CA ALA A 114 -20.07 15.62 -0.41
C ALA A 114 -19.21 16.74 -1.02
N SER A 115 -19.81 17.82 -1.56
CA SER A 115 -19.07 18.95 -2.10
C SER A 115 -18.23 19.72 -1.07
N LYS A 116 -18.44 19.46 0.23
CA LYS A 116 -17.65 20.01 1.33
C LYS A 116 -16.56 19.05 1.85
N VAL A 117 -16.51 17.82 1.33
CA VAL A 117 -15.66 16.75 1.82
C VAL A 117 -14.51 16.47 0.84
N GLU A 118 -13.30 16.37 1.33
CA GLU A 118 -12.14 15.88 0.58
C GLU A 118 -12.12 14.36 0.62
N LEU A 119 -12.23 13.71 -0.55
CA LEU A 119 -12.16 12.26 -0.68
C LEU A 119 -10.71 11.82 -0.90
N ILE A 120 -10.25 10.85 -0.13
CA ILE A 120 -8.91 10.26 -0.22
C ILE A 120 -9.07 8.76 -0.48
N ILE A 121 -8.53 8.26 -1.59
CA ILE A 121 -8.61 6.85 -1.97
C ILE A 121 -7.21 6.25 -2.02
N THR A 122 -6.98 5.17 -1.26
CA THR A 122 -5.77 4.36 -1.43
C THR A 122 -6.10 3.20 -2.37
N THR A 123 -5.38 3.06 -3.48
CA THR A 123 -5.68 2.07 -4.52
C THR A 123 -4.42 1.41 -5.08
N ASN A 124 -4.56 0.17 -5.52
CA ASN A 124 -3.54 -0.56 -6.28
C ASN A 124 -3.53 -0.18 -7.79
N ALA A 125 -4.42 0.71 -8.20
CA ALA A 125 -4.55 1.24 -9.56
C ALA A 125 -4.79 0.20 -10.67
N THR A 126 -5.16 -1.03 -10.35
CA THR A 126 -5.42 -2.05 -11.39
C THR A 126 -6.74 -1.83 -12.13
N ARG A 127 -7.72 -1.15 -11.50
CA ARG A 127 -9.03 -0.84 -12.09
C ARG A 127 -9.50 0.53 -11.62
N ILE A 128 -9.41 1.54 -12.48
CA ILE A 128 -9.60 2.93 -12.09
C ILE A 128 -10.78 3.62 -12.79
N LYS A 129 -11.03 3.30 -14.08
CA LYS A 129 -11.82 4.14 -14.98
C LYS A 129 -13.20 4.51 -14.44
N ASN A 130 -14.05 3.55 -14.19
CA ASN A 130 -15.44 3.78 -13.82
C ASN A 130 -15.60 4.45 -12.45
N PHE A 131 -14.66 4.16 -11.52
CA PHE A 131 -14.71 4.70 -10.17
C PHE A 131 -14.43 6.20 -10.16
N PHE A 132 -13.32 6.64 -10.74
CA PHE A 132 -12.95 8.04 -10.70
C PHE A 132 -13.87 8.93 -11.55
N ASP A 133 -14.33 8.44 -12.70
CA ASP A 133 -15.32 9.17 -13.53
C ASP A 133 -16.63 9.40 -12.76
N LYS A 134 -17.04 8.45 -11.92
CA LYS A 134 -18.26 8.56 -11.11
C LYS A 134 -18.15 9.57 -9.98
N TYR A 135 -17.00 9.62 -9.28
CA TYR A 135 -16.90 10.33 -8.00
C TYR A 135 -16.09 11.63 -8.03
N LYS A 136 -15.21 11.84 -9.02
CA LYS A 136 -14.28 12.99 -9.05
C LYS A 136 -14.94 14.36 -8.94
N SER A 137 -16.14 14.53 -9.50
CA SER A 137 -16.89 15.79 -9.47
C SER A 137 -17.90 15.92 -8.31
N LYS A 138 -18.04 14.88 -7.46
CA LYS A 138 -19.00 14.86 -6.36
C LYS A 138 -18.44 15.41 -5.06
N PHE A 139 -17.13 15.39 -4.92
CA PHE A 139 -16.43 15.78 -3.70
C PHE A 139 -15.71 17.13 -3.90
N LYS A 140 -15.39 17.82 -2.80
CA LYS A 140 -14.64 19.08 -2.80
C LYS A 140 -13.30 18.95 -3.52
N SER A 141 -12.61 17.87 -3.26
CA SER A 141 -11.37 17.45 -3.93
C SER A 141 -11.20 15.94 -3.84
N LEU A 142 -10.42 15.37 -4.76
CA LEU A 142 -10.07 13.96 -4.75
C LEU A 142 -8.56 13.79 -4.71
N THR A 143 -8.08 13.07 -3.71
CA THR A 143 -6.68 12.64 -3.58
C THR A 143 -6.60 11.13 -3.77
N VAL A 144 -5.79 10.69 -4.72
CA VAL A 144 -5.54 9.28 -5.01
C VAL A 144 -4.14 8.93 -4.50
N ILE A 145 -4.07 7.99 -3.56
CA ILE A 145 -2.82 7.44 -3.06
C ILE A 145 -2.56 6.14 -3.81
N LEU A 146 -1.59 6.16 -4.71
CA LEU A 146 -1.21 5.02 -5.53
C LEU A 146 -0.22 4.14 -4.76
N SER A 147 -0.59 2.89 -4.56
CA SER A 147 0.27 1.88 -3.95
C SER A 147 1.11 1.20 -5.03
N ILE A 148 2.34 1.66 -5.25
CA ILE A 148 3.21 1.23 -6.37
C ILE A 148 4.24 0.19 -5.94
N ASP A 149 5.05 0.45 -4.92
CA ASP A 149 6.13 -0.37 -4.34
C ASP A 149 7.34 -0.64 -5.25
N ALA A 150 7.16 -0.86 -6.55
CA ALA A 150 8.21 -1.09 -7.54
C ALA A 150 7.71 -0.80 -8.96
N VAL A 151 8.51 -1.12 -9.95
CA VAL A 151 8.17 -1.15 -11.38
C VAL A 151 8.47 -2.53 -11.96
N ASP A 152 7.99 -2.79 -13.16
CA ASP A 152 8.28 -3.98 -13.98
C ASP A 152 8.08 -5.31 -13.21
N GLU A 153 9.01 -6.26 -13.35
CA GLU A 153 8.85 -7.62 -12.80
C GLU A 153 8.84 -7.64 -11.26
N VAL A 154 9.54 -6.72 -10.61
CA VAL A 154 9.51 -6.63 -9.14
C VAL A 154 8.14 -6.14 -8.65
N TYR A 155 7.48 -5.24 -9.39
CA TYR A 155 6.09 -4.88 -9.12
C TYR A 155 5.16 -6.10 -9.24
N ASN A 156 5.32 -6.87 -10.34
CA ASN A 156 4.52 -8.07 -10.62
C ASN A 156 4.70 -9.14 -9.52
N LEU A 157 5.92 -9.30 -9.00
CA LEU A 157 6.20 -10.19 -7.87
C LEU A 157 5.51 -9.73 -6.59
N ILE A 158 5.70 -8.46 -6.21
CA ILE A 158 5.22 -7.92 -4.94
C ILE A 158 3.70 -7.83 -4.90
N ARG A 159 3.09 -7.40 -6.01
CA ARG A 159 1.65 -7.12 -6.13
C ARG A 159 0.90 -8.10 -7.03
N PHE A 160 1.29 -9.37 -6.96
CA PHE A 160 0.69 -10.45 -7.76
C PHE A 160 -0.85 -10.52 -7.58
N PRO A 161 -1.62 -10.82 -8.63
CA PRO A 161 -1.26 -11.06 -10.02
C PRO A 161 -1.34 -9.79 -10.91
N ALA A 162 -1.10 -8.61 -10.35
CA ALA A 162 -1.09 -7.39 -11.14
C ALA A 162 0.03 -7.42 -12.19
N ASN A 163 -0.19 -6.71 -13.31
CA ASN A 163 0.79 -6.47 -14.36
C ASN A 163 1.18 -5.00 -14.38
N TRP A 164 2.48 -4.72 -14.31
CA TRP A 164 2.99 -3.35 -14.27
C TRP A 164 2.55 -2.51 -15.48
N ASN A 165 2.59 -3.06 -16.69
CA ASN A 165 2.20 -2.33 -17.90
C ASN A 165 0.74 -1.84 -17.82
N THR A 166 -0.16 -2.68 -17.30
CA THR A 166 -1.56 -2.31 -17.07
C THR A 166 -1.67 -1.20 -16.04
N VAL A 167 -0.96 -1.33 -14.92
CA VAL A 167 -1.01 -0.32 -13.84
C VAL A 167 -0.37 0.98 -14.29
N LYS A 168 0.77 0.91 -14.98
CA LYS A 168 1.42 2.10 -15.55
C LYS A 168 0.48 2.84 -16.50
N HIS A 169 -0.19 2.13 -17.41
CA HIS A 169 -1.20 2.72 -18.31
C HIS A 169 -2.32 3.41 -17.52
N ASN A 170 -2.84 2.77 -16.47
CA ASN A 170 -3.87 3.35 -15.62
C ASN A 170 -3.36 4.61 -14.87
N VAL A 171 -2.13 4.59 -14.37
CA VAL A 171 -1.48 5.72 -13.73
C VAL A 171 -1.32 6.88 -14.73
N ASP A 172 -0.88 6.59 -15.95
CA ASP A 172 -0.77 7.59 -17.02
C ASP A 172 -2.15 8.23 -17.33
N GLN A 173 -3.22 7.44 -17.35
CA GLN A 173 -4.60 7.95 -17.50
C GLN A 173 -5.01 8.86 -16.32
N LEU A 174 -4.72 8.45 -15.07
CA LEU A 174 -4.99 9.31 -13.90
C LEU A 174 -4.22 10.63 -13.98
N CYS A 175 -3.01 10.62 -14.53
CA CYS A 175 -2.22 11.84 -14.72
C CYS A 175 -2.83 12.83 -15.70
N THR A 176 -3.71 12.41 -16.60
CA THR A 176 -4.45 13.33 -17.49
C THR A 176 -5.54 14.11 -16.75
N MET A 177 -6.04 13.59 -15.63
CA MET A 177 -7.06 14.24 -14.81
C MET A 177 -6.41 15.31 -13.92
N LYS A 178 -6.45 16.56 -14.37
CA LYS A 178 -5.77 17.70 -13.69
C LYS A 178 -6.42 18.07 -12.35
N GLU A 179 -7.71 17.76 -12.19
CA GLU A 179 -8.53 18.04 -11.01
C GLU A 179 -8.24 17.12 -9.83
N ILE A 180 -7.52 16.00 -10.02
CA ILE A 180 -7.19 15.09 -8.92
C ILE A 180 -5.75 15.29 -8.41
N ASN A 181 -5.58 15.13 -7.10
CA ASN A 181 -4.26 15.05 -6.48
C ASN A 181 -3.79 13.59 -6.49
N ILE A 182 -2.53 13.37 -6.85
CA ILE A 182 -1.94 12.02 -6.84
C ILE A 182 -0.77 12.00 -5.87
N ASN A 183 -0.76 11.03 -4.96
CA ASN A 183 0.35 10.71 -4.09
C ASN A 183 0.85 9.30 -4.39
N LEU A 184 2.13 9.05 -4.19
CA LEU A 184 2.75 7.74 -4.37
C LEU A 184 3.11 7.16 -3.01
N ASN A 185 2.75 5.90 -2.79
CA ASN A 185 3.07 5.14 -1.59
C ASN A 185 3.87 3.89 -1.95
N PHE A 186 4.99 3.69 -1.24
CA PHE A 186 5.88 2.55 -1.39
C PHE A 186 6.11 1.90 -0.04
N VAL A 187 5.83 0.62 0.08
CA VAL A 187 6.23 -0.20 1.23
C VAL A 187 7.61 -0.77 0.94
N ILE A 188 8.62 -0.24 1.63
CA ILE A 188 10.02 -0.61 1.41
C ILE A 188 10.30 -1.98 2.03
N GLN A 189 10.80 -2.89 1.20
CA GLN A 189 11.08 -4.28 1.53
C GLN A 189 12.29 -4.80 0.73
N PRO A 190 12.89 -5.95 1.08
CA PRO A 190 14.09 -6.47 0.40
C PRO A 190 13.97 -6.56 -1.11
N TYR A 191 12.79 -6.97 -1.61
CA TYR A 191 12.60 -7.16 -3.04
C TYR A 191 12.64 -5.85 -3.85
N ASN A 192 12.06 -4.77 -3.35
CA ASN A 192 12.04 -3.53 -4.11
C ASN A 192 13.26 -2.64 -3.87
N ILE A 193 13.86 -2.69 -2.69
CA ILE A 193 15.01 -1.83 -2.40
C ILE A 193 16.25 -2.23 -3.23
N LEU A 194 16.37 -3.50 -3.59
CA LEU A 194 17.46 -4.01 -4.45
C LEU A 194 17.44 -3.44 -5.87
N VAL A 195 16.30 -2.95 -6.33
CA VAL A 195 16.11 -2.34 -7.65
C VAL A 195 15.62 -0.90 -7.54
N ALA A 196 16.05 -0.20 -6.46
CA ALA A 196 15.54 1.11 -6.17
C ALA A 196 15.83 2.15 -7.26
N ASP A 197 16.93 2.03 -7.99
CA ASP A 197 17.27 2.91 -9.10
C ASP A 197 16.19 2.92 -10.20
N GLN A 198 15.54 1.78 -10.48
CA GLN A 198 14.50 1.66 -11.49
C GLN A 198 13.24 2.46 -11.11
N TRP A 199 12.72 2.27 -9.91
CA TRP A 199 11.52 2.99 -9.49
C TRP A 199 11.81 4.40 -8.98
N LEU A 200 13.04 4.73 -8.57
CA LEU A 200 13.48 6.12 -8.35
C LEU A 200 13.49 6.90 -9.65
N HIS A 201 13.91 6.28 -10.78
CA HIS A 201 13.79 6.87 -12.10
C HIS A 201 12.32 7.20 -12.43
N PHE A 202 11.41 6.24 -12.21
CA PHE A 202 9.96 6.46 -12.37
C PHE A 202 9.47 7.64 -11.50
N ILE A 203 9.81 7.67 -10.21
CA ILE A 203 9.43 8.75 -9.29
C ILE A 203 9.97 10.09 -9.78
N SER A 204 11.25 10.14 -10.14
CA SER A 204 11.91 11.38 -10.59
C SER A 204 11.20 11.99 -11.80
N LYS A 205 10.80 11.15 -12.75
CA LYS A 205 9.99 11.58 -13.91
C LYS A 205 8.61 12.02 -13.47
N PHE A 206 7.93 11.24 -12.63
CA PHE A 206 6.58 11.51 -12.18
C PHE A 206 6.44 12.87 -11.48
N VAL A 207 7.36 13.22 -10.58
CA VAL A 207 7.31 14.50 -9.86
C VAL A 207 7.69 15.71 -10.73
N LYS A 208 8.43 15.51 -11.84
CA LYS A 208 8.65 16.59 -12.82
C LYS A 208 7.34 16.98 -13.50
N ASP A 209 6.51 15.99 -13.83
CA ASP A 209 5.22 16.21 -14.49
C ASP A 209 4.13 16.67 -13.51
N ARG A 210 4.26 16.26 -12.24
CA ARG A 210 3.31 16.55 -11.15
C ARG A 210 4.02 16.96 -9.85
N PRO A 211 4.56 18.20 -9.77
CA PRO A 211 5.45 18.63 -8.67
C PRO A 211 4.77 18.72 -7.28
N LYS A 212 3.43 18.68 -7.22
CA LYS A 212 2.68 18.64 -5.94
C LYS A 212 2.49 17.22 -5.39
N THR A 213 2.97 16.19 -6.10
CA THR A 213 2.88 14.79 -5.65
C THR A 213 3.65 14.59 -4.35
N LYS A 214 2.98 14.04 -3.35
CA LYS A 214 3.64 13.54 -2.14
C LYS A 214 4.09 12.10 -2.36
N ILE A 215 5.26 11.77 -1.83
CA ILE A 215 5.83 10.42 -1.88
C ILE A 215 6.03 9.97 -0.45
N ASP A 216 5.47 8.83 -0.11
CA ASP A 216 5.60 8.23 1.21
C ASP A 216 6.32 6.89 1.10
N PHE A 217 7.41 6.74 1.85
CA PHE A 217 8.12 5.49 2.05
C PHE A 217 7.77 4.92 3.41
N LEU A 218 7.15 3.76 3.41
CA LEU A 218 6.76 3.04 4.62
C LEU A 218 7.69 1.83 4.78
N ASN A 219 8.43 1.77 5.86
CA ASN A 219 9.26 0.60 6.15
C ASN A 219 8.35 -0.60 6.45
N CYS A 220 8.58 -1.74 5.76
CA CYS A 220 7.89 -2.98 6.06
C CYS A 220 8.43 -3.59 7.35
N ILE A 221 7.68 -3.50 8.42
CA ILE A 221 8.06 -4.06 9.73
C ILE A 221 7.32 -5.36 10.05
N ASN A 222 6.30 -5.68 9.28
CA ASN A 222 5.49 -6.90 9.44
C ASN A 222 4.80 -7.25 8.11
N PRO A 223 5.03 -8.47 7.57
CA PRO A 223 5.81 -9.59 8.16
C PRO A 223 7.31 -9.27 8.29
N LYS A 224 7.96 -9.76 9.35
CA LYS A 224 9.35 -9.41 9.69
C LYS A 224 10.38 -9.80 8.62
N HIS A 225 10.15 -10.88 7.90
CA HIS A 225 11.01 -11.32 6.79
C HIS A 225 10.93 -10.43 5.56
N PHE A 226 9.98 -9.50 5.48
CA PHE A 226 9.97 -8.42 4.49
C PHE A 226 10.50 -7.08 5.05
N SER A 227 11.04 -7.05 6.26
CA SER A 227 11.78 -5.88 6.74
C SER A 227 13.19 -5.85 6.12
N ILE A 228 13.80 -4.67 6.08
CA ILE A 228 15.19 -4.50 5.62
C ILE A 228 16.18 -5.25 6.52
N ASP A 229 15.79 -5.58 7.76
CA ASP A 229 16.57 -6.41 8.66
C ASP A 229 16.78 -7.84 8.13
N ALA A 230 15.95 -8.32 7.20
CA ALA A 230 16.15 -9.62 6.55
C ALA A 230 17.26 -9.61 5.49
N MET A 231 17.80 -8.45 5.11
CA MET A 231 18.84 -8.36 4.08
C MET A 231 20.24 -8.63 4.65
N PRO A 232 21.06 -9.48 3.99
CA PRO A 232 22.48 -9.61 4.31
C PRO A 232 23.24 -8.28 4.19
N ASP A 233 24.33 -8.14 4.91
CA ASP A 233 25.12 -6.90 4.89
C ASP A 233 25.71 -6.61 3.50
N SER A 234 26.05 -7.65 2.72
CA SER A 234 26.46 -7.51 1.31
C SER A 234 25.37 -6.90 0.44
N ALA A 235 24.11 -7.30 0.63
CA ALA A 235 22.98 -6.71 -0.09
C ALA A 235 22.73 -5.26 0.35
N LYS A 236 22.86 -4.95 1.63
CA LYS A 236 22.74 -3.57 2.14
C LYS A 236 23.85 -2.67 1.59
N GLN A 237 25.08 -3.19 1.49
CA GLN A 237 26.19 -2.45 0.89
C GLN A 237 25.92 -2.14 -0.59
N PHE A 238 25.46 -3.15 -1.35
CA PHE A 238 25.05 -2.97 -2.76
C PHE A 238 24.00 -1.86 -2.89
N VAL A 239 22.93 -1.91 -2.08
CA VAL A 239 21.87 -0.90 -2.06
C VAL A 239 22.42 0.49 -1.69
N THR A 240 23.31 0.56 -0.70
CA THR A 240 23.91 1.83 -0.26
C THR A 240 24.67 2.50 -1.41
N ASP A 241 25.46 1.74 -2.16
CA ASP A 241 26.26 2.28 -3.27
C ASP A 241 25.38 2.67 -4.48
N MET A 242 24.33 1.87 -4.74
CA MET A 242 23.30 2.22 -5.74
C MET A 242 22.56 3.51 -5.37
N LEU A 243 22.17 3.70 -4.10
CA LEU A 243 21.47 4.91 -3.66
C LEU A 243 22.36 6.16 -3.73
N LYS A 244 23.69 6.05 -3.43
CA LYS A 244 24.65 7.15 -3.64
C LYS A 244 24.74 7.57 -5.11
N THR A 245 24.69 6.60 -6.02
CA THR A 245 24.68 6.85 -7.47
C THR A 245 23.36 7.49 -7.89
N SER A 246 22.23 6.97 -7.41
CA SER A 246 20.91 7.49 -7.68
C SER A 246 20.71 8.93 -7.19
N GLU A 247 21.35 9.31 -6.08
CA GLU A 247 21.32 10.69 -5.56
C GLU A 247 21.90 11.70 -6.54
N LYS A 248 22.96 11.31 -7.27
CA LYS A 248 23.57 12.13 -8.32
C LYS A 248 22.67 12.18 -9.58
N ASN A 249 22.06 11.06 -9.94
CA ASN A 249 21.25 10.93 -11.15
C ASN A 249 19.87 11.59 -11.02
N PHE A 250 19.31 11.67 -9.80
CA PHE A 250 17.95 12.15 -9.55
C PHE A 250 17.93 13.28 -8.50
N PRO A 251 18.54 14.44 -8.80
CA PRO A 251 18.68 15.54 -7.81
C PRO A 251 17.33 16.11 -7.35
N ASN A 252 16.28 16.01 -8.18
CA ASN A 252 14.93 16.50 -7.86
C ASN A 252 14.21 15.69 -6.78
N ILE A 253 14.71 14.49 -6.44
CA ILE A 253 14.18 13.65 -5.36
C ILE A 253 15.26 13.27 -4.33
N ARG A 254 16.37 14.01 -4.27
CA ARG A 254 17.50 13.74 -3.36
C ARG A 254 17.05 13.50 -1.91
N LYS A 255 16.16 14.34 -1.38
CA LYS A 255 15.64 14.18 -0.02
C LYS A 255 14.97 12.82 0.21
N LYS A 256 14.24 12.32 -0.79
CA LYS A 256 13.60 11.00 -0.72
C LYS A 256 14.61 9.87 -0.79
N ILE A 257 15.69 10.03 -1.55
CA ILE A 257 16.78 9.05 -1.57
C ILE A 257 17.48 8.99 -0.21
N SER A 258 17.70 10.15 0.46
CA SER A 258 18.26 10.19 1.81
C SER A 258 17.36 9.50 2.85
N GLU A 259 16.03 9.54 2.70
CA GLU A 259 15.11 8.76 3.54
C GLU A 259 15.37 7.25 3.39
N LEU A 260 15.59 6.76 2.16
CA LEU A 260 15.91 5.34 1.91
C LEU A 260 17.27 4.95 2.50
N GLN A 261 18.30 5.80 2.33
CA GLN A 261 19.60 5.59 2.93
C GLN A 261 19.49 5.43 4.45
N THR A 262 18.67 6.28 5.09
CA THR A 262 18.40 6.19 6.53
C THR A 262 17.72 4.87 6.92
N ILE A 263 16.74 4.39 6.13
CA ILE A 263 16.07 3.09 6.37
C ILE A 263 17.10 1.96 6.32
N VAL A 264 17.98 1.94 5.32
CA VAL A 264 19.00 0.89 5.15
C VAL A 264 20.04 0.95 6.27
N THR A 265 20.54 2.15 6.58
CA THR A 265 21.59 2.34 7.62
C THR A 265 21.10 1.97 9.02
N ASN A 266 19.82 2.24 9.32
CA ASN A 266 19.25 1.95 10.64
C ASN A 266 18.80 0.49 10.79
N SER A 267 18.93 -0.33 9.75
CA SER A 267 18.55 -1.74 9.80
C SER A 267 19.69 -2.61 10.35
N SER A 268 19.33 -3.69 11.06
CA SER A 268 20.30 -4.67 11.56
C SER A 268 19.96 -6.06 11.04
N TYR A 269 20.96 -6.78 10.51
CA TYR A 269 20.74 -8.11 9.94
C TYR A 269 20.18 -9.09 10.98
N LYS A 270 19.15 -9.85 10.57
CA LYS A 270 18.50 -10.91 11.34
C LYS A 270 18.46 -12.18 10.50
N GLN A 271 19.30 -13.14 10.87
CA GLN A 271 19.46 -14.40 10.13
C GLN A 271 18.15 -15.21 10.03
N ASP A 272 17.35 -15.23 11.08
CA ASP A 272 16.03 -15.88 11.09
C ASP A 272 15.04 -15.24 10.11
N TYR A 273 15.04 -13.91 9.98
CA TYR A 273 14.20 -13.22 8.99
C TYR A 273 14.68 -13.49 7.57
N HIS A 274 15.99 -13.51 7.37
CA HIS A 274 16.61 -13.80 6.09
C HIS A 274 16.27 -15.21 5.61
N ALA A 275 16.41 -16.23 6.47
CA ALA A 275 16.07 -17.60 6.13
C ALA A 275 14.60 -17.73 5.64
N ILE A 276 13.65 -17.07 6.33
CA ILE A 276 12.24 -17.06 5.91
C ILE A 276 12.04 -16.30 4.60
N LEU A 277 12.78 -15.21 4.34
CA LEU A 277 12.72 -14.46 3.08
C LEU A 277 13.16 -15.34 1.90
N VAL A 278 14.26 -16.07 2.04
CA VAL A 278 14.77 -17.00 1.01
C VAL A 278 13.79 -18.13 0.77
N ASP A 279 13.26 -18.74 1.83
CA ASP A 279 12.21 -19.78 1.71
C ASP A 279 10.98 -19.25 0.97
N HIS A 280 10.52 -18.03 1.32
CA HIS A 280 9.41 -17.41 0.62
C HIS A 280 9.69 -17.26 -0.88
N LEU A 281 10.89 -16.78 -1.24
CA LEU A 281 11.26 -16.59 -2.65
C LEU A 281 11.22 -17.90 -3.42
N HIS A 282 11.73 -18.98 -2.85
CA HIS A 282 11.70 -20.32 -3.46
C HIS A 282 10.27 -20.85 -3.57
N ASP A 283 9.50 -20.82 -2.49
CA ASP A 283 8.12 -21.32 -2.46
C ASP A 283 7.22 -20.57 -3.45
N ILE A 284 7.31 -19.24 -3.49
CA ILE A 284 6.48 -18.44 -4.39
C ILE A 284 6.90 -18.62 -5.86
N SER A 285 8.19 -18.79 -6.13
CA SER A 285 8.71 -19.12 -7.47
C SER A 285 8.12 -20.44 -7.96
N LYS A 286 8.14 -21.47 -7.13
CA LYS A 286 7.57 -22.78 -7.43
C LYS A 286 6.05 -22.73 -7.69
N ILE A 287 5.32 -22.07 -6.80
CA ILE A 287 3.85 -21.99 -6.91
C ILE A 287 3.41 -21.20 -8.14
N ARG A 288 4.11 -20.13 -8.47
CA ARG A 288 3.79 -19.29 -9.64
C ARG A 288 4.43 -19.78 -10.93
N ASN A 289 5.28 -20.81 -10.87
CA ASN A 289 6.07 -21.34 -11.98
C ASN A 289 6.91 -20.23 -12.66
N ILE A 290 7.54 -19.38 -11.87
CA ILE A 290 8.39 -18.26 -12.31
C ILE A 290 9.72 -18.34 -11.55
N ASP A 291 10.84 -18.42 -12.27
CA ASP A 291 12.16 -18.31 -11.65
C ASP A 291 12.50 -16.84 -11.41
N TYR A 292 12.11 -16.32 -10.25
CA TYR A 292 12.33 -14.91 -9.90
C TYR A 292 13.82 -14.59 -9.72
N ILE A 293 14.65 -15.54 -9.33
CA ILE A 293 16.11 -15.33 -9.18
C ILE A 293 16.74 -15.09 -10.55
N LYS A 294 16.31 -15.86 -11.54
CA LYS A 294 16.77 -15.66 -12.93
C LYS A 294 16.16 -14.42 -13.57
N THR A 295 14.90 -14.11 -13.26
CA THR A 295 14.16 -12.98 -13.85
C THR A 295 14.64 -11.64 -13.30
N ILE A 296 15.06 -11.60 -12.03
CA ILE A 296 15.52 -10.40 -11.32
C ILE A 296 16.95 -10.65 -10.83
N PRO A 297 17.98 -10.29 -11.63
CA PRO A 297 19.37 -10.63 -11.34
C PRO A 297 19.90 -10.12 -10.00
N GLU A 298 19.33 -9.02 -9.49
CA GLU A 298 19.71 -8.43 -8.22
C GLU A 298 19.34 -9.32 -7.02
N PHE A 299 18.43 -10.28 -7.19
CA PHE A 299 18.03 -11.22 -6.12
C PHE A 299 19.15 -12.19 -5.74
N LYS A 300 20.21 -12.32 -6.56
CA LYS A 300 21.44 -13.02 -6.15
C LYS A 300 22.04 -12.49 -4.83
N TYR A 301 21.81 -11.20 -4.52
CA TYR A 301 22.29 -10.61 -3.25
C TYR A 301 21.45 -11.02 -2.03
N LEU A 302 20.31 -11.69 -2.23
CA LEU A 302 19.50 -12.25 -1.14
C LEU A 302 19.86 -13.72 -0.85
N LEU A 303 20.70 -14.35 -1.66
CA LEU A 303 21.10 -15.75 -1.50
C LEU A 303 22.48 -15.82 -0.87
#